data_5f3276ed6bd12f0d24524c255032cff1
#
_entry.id   5f3276ed6bd12f0d24524c255032cff1
#
_cell.length_a   1.000
_cell.length_b   1.000
_cell.length_c   1.000
_cell.angle_alpha   90.00
_cell.angle_beta   90.00
_cell.angle_gamma   90.00
#
_symmetry.space_group_name_H-M   'P 1'
#
loop_
_entity.id
_entity.type
_entity.pdbx_description
1 polymer ?
#
loop_
_entity_poly.entity_id
_entity_poly.type
_entity_poly.pdbx_seq_one_letter_code
_entity_poly.pdbx_strand_id
1 'polypeptide(L)'
;AKRKSSKGFAYSPDSYLQQELESSFMYEDTPDQEKAVQAVKRDMEDECPMDRLVCGDVGFGKTEVAVRAAFKAVADSKQVAVLVPTTILALQHFKTFQSRLKDLPCNVDYVSRLRTAKEIADIQKRLKAGTLDIVIGTHKLIGKGFEFKDLGLLIIDEEQKFGVSAKEKLRQLKASVDTLTLTATPIPRTLQFSLLGARDLSIISTPPPNRIPVQTEIMLFDDDEIRKILRYELNRGGQIFFVHNRVEELQSVHDILQRIVPDMKICVAHGQMEAKVLENKILEFMAGDYDMLLCTTIIESGLDIPNANTIIINQAQNIGLSDLHQLRGRVGRSNRRAFCYLIVPPL
;
A
#
# COMPACT_ATOMS: atom_id res chain seq x y z
N ALA A 1 19.97 3.02 -22.91
CA ALA A 1 20.27 3.66 -24.20
C ALA A 1 19.00 3.85 -25.07
N LYS A 2 18.17 2.83 -25.30
CA LYS A 2 16.95 2.92 -26.15
C LYS A 2 15.91 3.95 -25.65
N ARG A 3 15.88 4.23 -24.37
CA ARG A 3 14.88 5.09 -23.75
C ARG A 3 15.20 6.58 -23.89
N LYS A 4 16.47 6.97 -23.84
CA LYS A 4 16.90 8.35 -24.08
C LYS A 4 16.72 8.80 -25.54
N SER A 5 16.40 7.88 -26.43
CA SER A 5 16.14 8.16 -27.85
C SER A 5 14.66 8.06 -28.24
N SER A 6 13.76 7.62 -27.33
CA SER A 6 12.32 7.60 -27.58
C SER A 6 11.68 8.90 -27.08
N LYS A 7 10.83 9.50 -27.92
CA LYS A 7 10.01 10.65 -27.51
C LYS A 7 8.79 10.14 -26.76
N GLY A 8 8.61 10.62 -25.55
CA GLY A 8 7.39 10.48 -24.76
C GLY A 8 6.46 11.67 -24.93
N PHE A 9 5.48 11.76 -24.06
CA PHE A 9 4.57 12.90 -24.00
C PHE A 9 5.06 13.87 -22.92
N ALA A 10 5.26 15.13 -23.28
CA ALA A 10 5.59 16.19 -22.32
C ALA A 10 4.29 16.78 -21.76
N TYR A 11 4.04 16.58 -20.47
CA TYR A 11 2.86 17.10 -19.81
C TYR A 11 2.92 18.61 -19.62
N SER A 12 1.75 19.25 -19.61
CA SER A 12 1.62 20.67 -19.35
C SER A 12 2.01 21.03 -17.91
N PRO A 13 2.44 22.26 -17.63
CA PRO A 13 2.59 22.76 -16.26
C PRO A 13 1.31 22.58 -15.44
N ASP A 14 1.43 22.63 -14.12
CA ASP A 14 0.31 22.41 -13.21
C ASP A 14 -0.88 23.33 -13.50
N SER A 15 -2.07 22.73 -13.58
CA SER A 15 -3.32 23.45 -13.71
C SER A 15 -3.80 24.00 -12.37
N TYR A 16 -4.81 24.89 -12.40
CA TYR A 16 -5.48 25.36 -11.19
C TYR A 16 -6.06 24.19 -10.36
N LEU A 17 -6.64 23.19 -11.01
CA LEU A 17 -7.18 22.00 -10.33
C LEU A 17 -6.09 21.16 -9.65
N GLN A 18 -4.89 21.14 -10.22
CA GLN A 18 -3.73 20.49 -9.56
C GLN A 18 -3.37 21.20 -8.26
N GLN A 19 -3.39 22.52 -8.26
CA GLN A 19 -3.14 23.31 -7.05
C GLN A 19 -4.23 23.09 -6.00
N GLU A 20 -5.49 23.01 -6.39
CA GLU A 20 -6.59 22.66 -5.48
C GLU A 20 -6.41 21.28 -4.87
N LEU A 21 -6.05 20.28 -5.66
CA LEU A 21 -5.77 18.93 -5.18
C LEU A 21 -4.68 18.95 -4.12
N GLU A 22 -3.56 19.60 -4.38
CA GLU A 22 -2.41 19.67 -3.48
C GLU A 22 -2.74 20.43 -2.20
N SER A 23 -3.50 21.52 -2.30
CA SER A 23 -3.97 22.32 -1.15
C SER A 23 -4.99 21.58 -0.29
N SER A 24 -5.70 20.62 -0.83
CA SER A 24 -6.67 19.78 -0.09
C SER A 24 -6.02 18.66 0.71
N PHE A 25 -4.71 18.47 0.61
CA PHE A 25 -3.99 17.48 1.40
C PHE A 25 -3.98 17.90 2.87
N MET A 26 -4.47 17.02 3.75
CA MET A 26 -4.70 17.32 5.17
C MET A 26 -3.43 17.47 6.01
N TYR A 27 -2.28 17.07 5.45
CA TYR A 27 -0.99 17.08 6.14
C TYR A 27 -0.04 18.03 5.44
N GLU A 28 0.95 18.49 6.17
CA GLU A 28 2.07 19.22 5.58
C GLU A 28 3.03 18.25 4.91
N ASP A 29 3.50 18.60 3.71
CA ASP A 29 4.53 17.84 3.04
C ASP A 29 5.85 17.93 3.80
N THR A 30 6.53 16.82 3.99
CA THR A 30 7.92 16.86 4.42
C THR A 30 8.82 17.38 3.29
N PRO A 31 10.00 17.92 3.59
CA PRO A 31 10.93 18.38 2.55
C PRO A 31 11.26 17.30 1.51
N ASP A 32 11.34 16.05 1.93
CA ASP A 32 11.62 14.92 1.04
C ASP A 32 10.43 14.60 0.13
N GLN A 33 9.21 14.67 0.66
CA GLN A 33 7.99 14.52 -0.13
C GLN A 33 7.88 15.60 -1.19
N GLU A 34 8.13 16.86 -0.82
CA GLU A 34 8.10 17.99 -1.75
C GLU A 34 9.15 17.81 -2.86
N LYS A 35 10.38 17.43 -2.51
CA LYS A 35 11.43 17.12 -3.50
C LYS A 35 11.03 16.00 -4.45
N ALA A 36 10.43 14.93 -3.93
CA ALA A 36 9.96 13.80 -4.74
C ALA A 36 8.86 14.23 -5.71
N VAL A 37 7.87 14.99 -5.24
CA VAL A 37 6.79 15.54 -6.08
C VAL A 37 7.35 16.43 -7.18
N GLN A 38 8.24 17.35 -6.86
CA GLN A 38 8.85 18.25 -7.83
C GLN A 38 9.70 17.49 -8.87
N ALA A 39 10.43 16.45 -8.45
CA ALA A 39 11.19 15.60 -9.36
C ALA A 39 10.29 14.85 -10.34
N VAL A 40 9.18 14.27 -9.86
CA VAL A 40 8.18 13.58 -10.68
C VAL A 40 7.56 14.54 -11.70
N LYS A 41 7.16 15.74 -11.28
CA LYS A 41 6.56 16.74 -12.16
C LYS A 41 7.54 17.17 -13.27
N ARG A 42 8.80 17.42 -12.93
CA ARG A 42 9.84 17.76 -13.93
C ARG A 42 10.04 16.65 -14.94
N ASP A 43 10.10 15.39 -14.47
CA ASP A 43 10.24 14.24 -15.37
C ASP A 43 9.02 14.12 -16.31
N MET A 44 7.81 14.36 -15.82
CA MET A 44 6.59 14.31 -16.64
C MET A 44 6.51 15.44 -17.65
N GLU A 45 7.06 16.60 -17.35
CA GLU A 45 7.10 17.77 -18.24
C GLU A 45 8.23 17.67 -19.28
N ASP A 46 9.13 16.70 -19.16
CA ASP A 46 10.17 16.42 -20.13
C ASP A 46 9.65 15.55 -21.30
N GLU A 47 10.21 15.69 -22.48
CA GLU A 47 9.90 14.85 -23.63
C GLU A 47 10.42 13.39 -23.50
N CYS A 48 11.38 13.16 -22.61
CA CYS A 48 11.89 11.82 -22.32
C CYS A 48 10.94 11.07 -21.37
N PRO A 49 10.51 9.85 -21.69
CA PRO A 49 9.63 9.10 -20.81
C PRO A 49 10.23 8.91 -19.41
N MET A 50 9.48 9.28 -18.37
CA MET A 50 9.88 9.13 -16.98
C MET A 50 10.09 7.65 -16.61
N ASP A 51 11.11 7.37 -15.80
CA ASP A 51 11.28 6.12 -15.06
C ASP A 51 11.90 6.44 -13.70
N ARG A 52 11.05 6.84 -12.82
CA ARG A 52 11.47 7.22 -11.48
C ARG A 52 11.02 6.20 -10.45
N LEU A 53 11.94 5.86 -9.56
CA LEU A 53 11.67 5.06 -8.38
C LEU A 53 11.56 6.00 -7.17
N VAL A 54 10.43 5.94 -6.48
CA VAL A 54 10.22 6.61 -5.20
C VAL A 54 10.30 5.56 -4.09
N CYS A 55 11.33 5.70 -3.27
CA CYS A 55 11.60 4.82 -2.14
C CYS A 55 11.25 5.56 -0.84
N GLY A 56 10.55 4.91 0.05
CA GLY A 56 10.21 5.45 1.36
C GLY A 56 9.47 4.41 2.19
N ASP A 57 9.61 4.50 3.49
CA ASP A 57 8.96 3.58 4.41
C ASP A 57 7.42 3.70 4.31
N VAL A 58 6.73 2.71 4.84
CA VAL A 58 5.27 2.69 4.87
C VAL A 58 4.75 3.89 5.66
N GLY A 59 3.76 4.60 5.10
CA GLY A 59 3.18 5.79 5.71
C GLY A 59 3.98 7.07 5.51
N PHE A 60 5.04 7.08 4.68
CA PHE A 60 5.84 8.27 4.38
C PHE A 60 5.30 9.12 3.22
N GLY A 61 4.10 8.81 2.73
CA GLY A 61 3.41 9.65 1.74
C GLY A 61 3.69 9.32 0.28
N LYS A 62 4.25 8.13 -0.04
CA LYS A 62 4.46 7.69 -1.42
C LYS A 62 3.17 7.69 -2.26
N THR A 63 2.06 7.29 -1.66
CA THR A 63 0.77 7.26 -2.35
C THR A 63 0.29 8.65 -2.74
N GLU A 64 0.54 9.67 -1.92
CA GLU A 64 0.20 11.04 -2.26
C GLU A 64 0.99 11.55 -3.47
N VAL A 65 2.28 11.20 -3.56
CA VAL A 65 3.09 11.47 -4.77
C VAL A 65 2.45 10.84 -6.00
N ALA A 66 1.99 9.60 -5.88
CA ALA A 66 1.31 8.89 -6.97
C ALA A 66 -0.03 9.53 -7.36
N VAL A 67 -0.84 9.97 -6.40
CA VAL A 67 -2.11 10.68 -6.64
C VAL A 67 -1.88 11.96 -7.40
N ARG A 68 -0.90 12.77 -7.01
CA ARG A 68 -0.56 14.04 -7.67
C ARG A 68 -0.06 13.82 -9.10
N ALA A 69 0.78 12.81 -9.32
CA ALA A 69 1.24 12.44 -10.66
C ALA A 69 0.08 11.95 -11.55
N ALA A 70 -0.80 11.11 -11.01
CA ALA A 70 -1.94 10.58 -11.74
C ALA A 70 -2.89 11.71 -12.19
N PHE A 71 -3.23 12.63 -11.32
CA PHE A 71 -4.10 13.74 -11.68
C PHE A 71 -3.45 14.70 -12.71
N LYS A 72 -2.15 14.92 -12.62
CA LYS A 72 -1.40 15.68 -13.63
C LYS A 72 -1.53 15.06 -15.02
N ALA A 73 -1.48 13.73 -15.12
CA ALA A 73 -1.68 13.01 -16.38
C ALA A 73 -3.13 13.14 -16.88
N VAL A 74 -4.11 12.98 -15.99
CA VAL A 74 -5.55 13.11 -16.32
C VAL A 74 -5.89 14.53 -16.79
N ALA A 75 -5.29 15.55 -16.22
CA ALA A 75 -5.48 16.93 -16.63
C ALA A 75 -5.11 17.19 -18.11
N ASP A 76 -4.19 16.40 -18.66
CA ASP A 76 -3.82 16.40 -20.08
C ASP A 76 -4.54 15.29 -20.88
N SER A 77 -5.66 14.81 -20.40
CA SER A 77 -6.49 13.79 -21.04
C SER A 77 -5.79 12.44 -21.27
N LYS A 78 -4.78 12.13 -20.48
CA LYS A 78 -4.10 10.83 -20.50
C LYS A 78 -4.74 9.90 -19.49
N GLN A 79 -4.73 8.59 -19.79
CA GLN A 79 -5.15 7.56 -18.86
C GLN A 79 -3.98 7.08 -17.99
N VAL A 80 -4.31 6.62 -16.80
CA VAL A 80 -3.35 6.14 -15.80
C VAL A 80 -3.69 4.73 -15.39
N ALA A 81 -2.69 3.85 -15.39
CA ALA A 81 -2.78 2.50 -14.82
C ALA A 81 -1.96 2.44 -13.54
N VAL A 82 -2.59 1.99 -12.46
CA VAL A 82 -1.93 1.74 -11.16
C VAL A 82 -1.87 0.24 -10.93
N LEU A 83 -0.67 -0.31 -10.97
CA LEU A 83 -0.43 -1.75 -10.80
C LEU A 83 0.04 -2.05 -9.39
N VAL A 84 -0.63 -3.00 -8.76
CA VAL A 84 -0.36 -3.47 -7.41
C VAL A 84 -0.21 -4.98 -7.37
N PRO A 85 0.52 -5.56 -6.41
CA PRO A 85 0.75 -7.00 -6.38
C PRO A 85 -0.45 -7.83 -5.95
N THR A 86 -1.40 -7.26 -5.20
CA THR A 86 -2.54 -7.99 -4.62
C THR A 86 -3.87 -7.27 -4.78
N THR A 87 -4.95 -8.03 -4.72
CA THR A 87 -6.31 -7.50 -4.78
C THR A 87 -6.64 -6.57 -3.60
N ILE A 88 -6.11 -6.88 -2.42
CA ILE A 88 -6.32 -6.06 -1.23
C ILE A 88 -5.69 -4.68 -1.41
N LEU A 89 -4.46 -4.62 -1.91
CA LEU A 89 -3.79 -3.37 -2.23
C LEU A 89 -4.51 -2.60 -3.34
N ALA A 90 -5.09 -3.29 -4.33
CA ALA A 90 -5.91 -2.65 -5.36
C ALA A 90 -7.12 -1.92 -4.74
N LEU A 91 -7.84 -2.57 -3.85
CA LEU A 91 -8.97 -1.96 -3.15
C LEU A 91 -8.53 -0.79 -2.26
N GLN A 92 -7.42 -0.93 -1.55
CA GLN A 92 -6.86 0.11 -0.69
C GLN A 92 -6.47 1.34 -1.48
N HIS A 93 -5.73 1.18 -2.57
CA HIS A 93 -5.37 2.28 -3.47
C HIS A 93 -6.59 2.90 -4.11
N PHE A 94 -7.56 2.10 -4.55
CA PHE A 94 -8.81 2.61 -5.08
C PHE A 94 -9.53 3.55 -4.10
N LYS A 95 -9.69 3.14 -2.86
CA LYS A 95 -10.32 3.98 -1.82
C LYS A 95 -9.55 5.28 -1.60
N THR A 96 -8.23 5.23 -1.57
CA THR A 96 -7.37 6.40 -1.40
C THR A 96 -7.50 7.36 -2.60
N PHE A 97 -7.37 6.86 -3.81
CA PHE A 97 -7.50 7.67 -5.03
C PHE A 97 -8.90 8.28 -5.16
N GLN A 98 -9.94 7.46 -4.93
CA GLN A 98 -11.33 7.93 -4.97
C GLN A 98 -11.59 9.04 -3.95
N SER A 99 -11.12 8.88 -2.71
CA SER A 99 -11.27 9.90 -1.66
C SER A 99 -10.54 11.19 -1.99
N ARG A 100 -9.32 11.09 -2.50
CA ARG A 100 -8.50 12.27 -2.84
C ARG A 100 -9.00 13.00 -4.06
N LEU A 101 -9.61 12.32 -5.02
CA LEU A 101 -10.01 12.86 -6.32
C LEU A 101 -11.53 13.06 -6.46
N LYS A 102 -12.30 12.84 -5.40
CA LYS A 102 -13.78 12.86 -5.42
C LYS A 102 -14.40 14.19 -5.91
N ASP A 103 -13.74 15.30 -5.63
CA ASP A 103 -14.21 16.65 -5.95
C ASP A 103 -13.63 17.18 -7.28
N LEU A 104 -12.91 16.34 -8.02
CA LEU A 104 -12.24 16.66 -9.27
C LEU A 104 -12.86 15.88 -10.44
N PRO A 105 -12.78 16.41 -11.67
CA PRO A 105 -13.29 15.73 -12.86
C PRO A 105 -12.39 14.56 -13.26
N CYS A 106 -12.43 13.48 -12.49
CA CYS A 106 -11.59 12.30 -12.65
C CYS A 106 -12.37 11.04 -12.29
N ASN A 107 -12.46 10.12 -13.23
CA ASN A 107 -13.12 8.83 -13.05
C ASN A 107 -12.09 7.78 -12.66
N VAL A 108 -12.27 7.19 -11.48
CA VAL A 108 -11.39 6.16 -10.92
C VAL A 108 -12.18 4.87 -10.73
N ASP A 109 -11.60 3.74 -11.13
CA ASP A 109 -12.16 2.41 -10.86
C ASP A 109 -11.05 1.39 -10.63
N TYR A 110 -11.41 0.18 -10.22
CA TYR A 110 -10.45 -0.89 -9.95
C TYR A 110 -10.91 -2.24 -10.51
N VAL A 111 -9.95 -3.07 -10.86
CA VAL A 111 -10.14 -4.44 -11.34
C VAL A 111 -9.58 -5.41 -10.33
N SER A 112 -10.43 -6.30 -9.83
CA SER A 112 -10.03 -7.36 -8.91
C SER A 112 -10.93 -8.58 -9.03
N ARG A 113 -10.58 -9.65 -8.31
CA ARG A 113 -11.43 -10.85 -8.20
C ARG A 113 -12.79 -10.58 -7.52
N LEU A 114 -12.89 -9.48 -6.80
CA LEU A 114 -14.11 -9.07 -6.11
C LEU A 114 -15.15 -8.47 -7.05
N ARG A 115 -14.73 -8.10 -8.27
CA ARG A 115 -15.62 -7.56 -9.30
C ARG A 115 -16.27 -8.68 -10.10
N THR A 116 -17.53 -8.48 -10.43
CA THR A 116 -18.26 -9.38 -11.32
C THR A 116 -17.76 -9.26 -12.76
N ALA A 117 -18.01 -10.29 -13.57
CA ALA A 117 -17.65 -10.25 -14.99
C ALA A 117 -18.30 -9.07 -15.74
N LYS A 118 -19.52 -8.68 -15.35
CA LYS A 118 -20.24 -7.52 -15.93
C LYS A 118 -19.53 -6.21 -15.59
N GLU A 119 -19.11 -6.05 -14.35
CA GLU A 119 -18.35 -4.84 -13.93
C GLU A 119 -17.00 -4.75 -14.62
N ILE A 120 -16.29 -5.87 -14.77
CA ILE A 120 -15.03 -5.92 -15.51
C ILE A 120 -15.23 -5.57 -16.98
N ALA A 121 -16.28 -6.09 -17.62
CA ALA A 121 -16.59 -5.76 -19.02
C ALA A 121 -16.93 -4.27 -19.19
N ASP A 122 -17.63 -3.68 -18.24
CA ASP A 122 -17.91 -2.23 -18.23
C ASP A 122 -16.62 -1.41 -18.10
N ILE A 123 -15.71 -1.80 -17.20
CA ILE A 123 -14.41 -1.15 -17.04
C ILE A 123 -13.60 -1.23 -18.35
N GLN A 124 -13.53 -2.40 -18.98
CA GLN A 124 -12.86 -2.60 -20.26
C GLN A 124 -13.42 -1.68 -21.35
N LYS A 125 -14.75 -1.56 -21.42
CA LYS A 125 -15.43 -0.68 -22.37
C LYS A 125 -15.08 0.79 -22.12
N ARG A 126 -15.12 1.23 -20.88
CA ARG A 126 -14.78 2.63 -20.51
C ARG A 126 -13.31 2.96 -20.73
N LEU A 127 -12.40 2.03 -20.50
CA LEU A 127 -10.98 2.19 -20.81
C LEU A 127 -10.76 2.40 -22.31
N LYS A 128 -11.36 1.58 -23.14
CA LYS A 128 -11.27 1.67 -24.60
C LYS A 128 -11.89 2.94 -25.14
N ALA A 129 -12.99 3.39 -24.56
CA ALA A 129 -13.66 4.65 -24.91
C ALA A 129 -12.91 5.90 -24.41
N GLY A 130 -11.99 5.77 -23.44
CA GLY A 130 -11.28 6.86 -22.82
C GLY A 130 -12.07 7.61 -21.76
N THR A 131 -13.21 7.08 -21.30
CA THR A 131 -14.05 7.69 -20.25
C THR A 131 -13.62 7.32 -18.83
N LEU A 132 -12.82 6.28 -18.67
CA LEU A 132 -12.18 5.94 -17.41
C LEU A 132 -10.75 6.48 -17.40
N ASP A 133 -10.47 7.36 -16.44
CA ASP A 133 -9.19 8.07 -16.38
C ASP A 133 -8.11 7.29 -15.65
N ILE A 134 -8.46 6.71 -14.49
CA ILE A 134 -7.53 5.95 -13.66
C ILE A 134 -8.12 4.58 -13.37
N VAL A 135 -7.36 3.54 -13.67
CA VAL A 135 -7.70 2.16 -13.31
C VAL A 135 -6.61 1.56 -12.43
N ILE A 136 -7.04 0.91 -11.35
CA ILE A 136 -6.17 0.26 -10.38
C ILE A 136 -6.40 -1.25 -10.43
N GLY A 137 -5.35 -2.04 -10.43
CA GLY A 137 -5.48 -3.49 -10.44
C GLY A 137 -4.16 -4.21 -10.37
N THR A 138 -4.23 -5.53 -10.44
CA THR A 138 -3.05 -6.39 -10.49
C THR A 138 -2.47 -6.45 -11.91
N HIS A 139 -1.44 -7.28 -12.10
CA HIS A 139 -0.84 -7.52 -13.42
C HIS A 139 -1.82 -7.91 -14.54
N LYS A 140 -3.05 -8.25 -14.20
CA LYS A 140 -4.11 -8.51 -15.19
C LYS A 140 -4.41 -7.30 -16.07
N LEU A 141 -4.21 -6.08 -15.56
CA LEU A 141 -4.42 -4.84 -16.33
C LEU A 141 -3.52 -4.70 -17.56
N ILE A 142 -2.35 -5.33 -17.55
CA ILE A 142 -1.41 -5.36 -18.67
C ILE A 142 -1.55 -6.63 -19.52
N GLY A 143 -2.57 -7.45 -19.22
CA GLY A 143 -2.90 -8.66 -19.96
C GLY A 143 -3.86 -8.42 -21.12
N LYS A 144 -4.21 -9.51 -21.78
CA LYS A 144 -5.20 -9.47 -22.87
C LYS A 144 -6.58 -9.04 -22.33
N GLY A 145 -7.28 -8.20 -23.10
CA GLY A 145 -8.63 -7.74 -22.77
C GLY A 145 -8.72 -6.33 -22.19
N PHE A 146 -7.61 -5.74 -21.77
CA PHE A 146 -7.58 -4.35 -21.32
C PHE A 146 -6.87 -3.48 -22.36
N GLU A 147 -7.63 -2.66 -23.06
CA GLU A 147 -7.15 -1.73 -24.07
C GLU A 147 -7.38 -0.31 -23.57
N PHE A 148 -6.31 0.48 -23.54
CA PHE A 148 -6.36 1.91 -23.21
C PHE A 148 -6.49 2.72 -24.48
N LYS A 149 -7.34 3.74 -24.46
CA LYS A 149 -7.41 4.71 -25.55
C LYS A 149 -6.13 5.52 -25.66
N ASP A 150 -5.60 5.98 -24.53
CA ASP A 150 -4.39 6.81 -24.46
C ASP A 150 -3.72 6.70 -23.09
N LEU A 151 -2.98 5.63 -22.86
CA LEU A 151 -2.24 5.42 -21.62
C LEU A 151 -1.01 6.33 -21.60
N GLY A 152 -0.95 7.25 -20.61
CA GLY A 152 0.14 8.20 -20.47
C GLY A 152 1.05 7.95 -19.25
N LEU A 153 0.52 7.38 -18.19
CA LEU A 153 1.26 7.13 -16.95
C LEU A 153 0.99 5.73 -16.41
N LEU A 154 2.07 5.05 -16.06
CA LEU A 154 2.06 3.75 -15.38
C LEU A 154 2.63 3.93 -13.98
N ILE A 155 1.84 3.64 -12.96
CA ILE A 155 2.26 3.63 -11.56
C ILE A 155 2.35 2.19 -11.11
N ILE A 156 3.49 1.80 -10.53
CA ILE A 156 3.73 0.42 -10.08
C ILE A 156 4.09 0.46 -8.60
N ASP A 157 3.30 -0.23 -7.79
CA ASP A 157 3.61 -0.41 -6.38
C ASP A 157 4.29 -1.77 -6.16
N GLU A 158 5.42 -1.78 -5.46
CA GLU A 158 6.18 -2.99 -5.10
C GLU A 158 6.50 -3.90 -6.30
N GLU A 159 7.12 -3.35 -7.34
CA GLU A 159 7.45 -4.05 -8.61
C GLU A 159 8.16 -5.40 -8.40
N GLN A 160 8.96 -5.51 -7.34
CA GLN A 160 9.71 -6.74 -7.02
C GLN A 160 8.81 -7.95 -6.73
N LYS A 161 7.56 -7.71 -6.34
CA LYS A 161 6.57 -8.76 -6.05
C LYS A 161 5.88 -9.31 -7.30
N PHE A 162 6.08 -8.69 -8.47
CA PHE A 162 5.53 -9.19 -9.73
C PHE A 162 6.36 -10.35 -10.29
N GLY A 163 5.67 -11.32 -10.91
CA GLY A 163 6.31 -12.45 -11.58
C GLY A 163 7.07 -12.04 -12.85
N VAL A 164 7.92 -12.95 -13.35
CA VAL A 164 8.80 -12.71 -14.49
C VAL A 164 8.03 -12.28 -15.76
N SER A 165 6.92 -12.95 -16.07
CA SER A 165 6.09 -12.61 -17.25
C SER A 165 5.50 -11.21 -17.18
N ALA A 166 5.06 -10.79 -15.99
CA ALA A 166 4.54 -9.43 -15.78
C ALA A 166 5.66 -8.39 -15.94
N LYS A 167 6.84 -8.64 -15.39
CA LYS A 167 8.00 -7.75 -15.51
C LYS A 167 8.44 -7.53 -16.97
N GLU A 168 8.36 -8.57 -17.81
CA GLU A 168 8.71 -8.44 -19.24
C GLU A 168 7.71 -7.55 -19.98
N LYS A 169 6.40 -7.72 -19.73
CA LYS A 169 5.37 -6.85 -20.32
C LYS A 169 5.53 -5.40 -19.84
N LEU A 170 5.84 -5.19 -18.56
CA LEU A 170 6.14 -3.88 -18.02
C LEU A 170 7.34 -3.22 -18.71
N ARG A 171 8.40 -3.99 -18.98
CA ARG A 171 9.58 -3.49 -19.67
C ARG A 171 9.25 -2.94 -21.06
N GLN A 172 8.34 -3.59 -21.80
CA GLN A 172 7.88 -3.12 -23.10
C GLN A 172 7.08 -1.82 -22.99
N LEU A 173 6.16 -1.72 -22.03
CA LEU A 173 5.36 -0.51 -21.81
C LEU A 173 6.21 0.69 -21.34
N LYS A 174 7.20 0.46 -20.49
CA LYS A 174 8.11 1.49 -19.97
C LYS A 174 8.93 2.21 -21.05
N ALA A 175 9.03 1.65 -22.23
CA ALA A 175 9.79 2.27 -23.32
C ALA A 175 9.11 3.52 -23.91
N SER A 176 7.78 3.62 -23.80
CA SER A 176 6.98 4.69 -24.42
C SER A 176 6.04 5.43 -23.47
N VAL A 177 5.84 4.91 -22.26
CA VAL A 177 4.94 5.45 -21.25
C VAL A 177 5.72 5.89 -20.03
N ASP A 178 5.37 7.05 -19.47
CA ASP A 178 5.95 7.50 -18.21
C ASP A 178 5.66 6.49 -17.09
N THR A 179 6.67 6.17 -16.32
CA THR A 179 6.59 5.16 -15.27
C THR A 179 7.07 5.70 -13.93
N LEU A 180 6.21 5.59 -12.93
CA LEU A 180 6.49 5.89 -11.53
C LEU A 180 6.39 4.60 -10.72
N THR A 181 7.50 4.18 -10.11
CA THR A 181 7.54 2.99 -9.26
C THR A 181 7.65 3.40 -7.80
N LEU A 182 6.83 2.80 -6.95
CA LEU A 182 6.85 3.02 -5.51
C LEU A 182 7.37 1.76 -4.81
N THR A 183 8.20 1.93 -3.78
CA THR A 183 8.66 0.83 -2.94
C THR A 183 8.86 1.25 -1.50
N ALA A 184 8.51 0.34 -0.58
CA ALA A 184 8.82 0.46 0.85
C ALA A 184 10.14 -0.23 1.21
N THR A 185 10.74 -0.99 0.29
CA THR A 185 12.00 -1.71 0.55
C THR A 185 13.16 -0.72 0.61
N PRO A 186 13.92 -0.67 1.71
CA PRO A 186 15.11 0.15 1.80
C PRO A 186 16.12 -0.26 0.73
N ILE A 187 16.66 0.71 0.01
CA ILE A 187 17.72 0.47 -0.97
C ILE A 187 19.06 0.75 -0.28
N PRO A 188 19.95 -0.24 -0.12
CA PRO A 188 21.28 -0.02 0.43
C PRO A 188 22.05 1.06 -0.35
N ARG A 189 22.83 1.88 0.34
CA ARG A 189 23.59 2.99 -0.28
C ARG A 189 24.43 2.53 -1.46
N THR A 190 25.05 1.36 -1.37
CA THR A 190 25.85 0.76 -2.46
C THR A 190 25.01 0.50 -3.71
N LEU A 191 23.76 0.04 -3.54
CA LEU A 191 22.83 -0.20 -4.62
C LEU A 191 22.28 1.10 -5.21
N GLN A 192 22.14 2.16 -4.39
CA GLN A 192 21.71 3.47 -4.86
C GLN A 192 22.67 4.03 -5.92
N PHE A 193 23.98 3.90 -5.71
CA PHE A 193 24.98 4.31 -6.69
C PHE A 193 24.91 3.51 -7.99
N SER A 194 24.58 2.23 -7.92
CA SER A 194 24.42 1.38 -9.09
C SER A 194 23.15 1.69 -9.88
N LEU A 195 22.11 2.18 -9.22
CA LEU A 195 20.83 2.54 -9.83
C LEU A 195 20.84 3.94 -10.46
N LEU A 196 21.68 4.86 -9.98
CA LEU A 196 21.78 6.24 -10.48
C LEU A 196 22.12 6.38 -11.97
N GLY A 197 22.59 5.31 -12.61
CA GLY A 197 22.79 5.28 -14.06
C GLY A 197 21.68 4.59 -14.87
N ALA A 198 20.79 3.85 -14.18
CA ALA A 198 19.76 3.01 -14.81
C ALA A 198 18.34 3.57 -14.62
N ARG A 199 18.06 4.21 -13.49
CA ARG A 199 16.76 4.82 -13.13
C ARG A 199 16.98 6.07 -12.30
N ASP A 200 16.03 7.00 -12.40
CA ASP A 200 15.96 8.15 -11.50
C ASP A 200 15.39 7.71 -10.14
N LEU A 201 15.95 8.25 -9.06
CA LEU A 201 15.64 7.84 -7.69
C LEU A 201 15.27 9.04 -6.83
N SER A 202 14.15 8.93 -6.12
CA SER A 202 13.76 9.85 -5.06
C SER A 202 13.57 9.07 -3.75
N ILE A 203 14.13 9.57 -2.66
CA ILE A 203 14.07 8.92 -1.35
C ILE A 203 13.31 9.82 -0.38
N ILE A 204 12.27 9.25 0.24
CA ILE A 204 11.52 9.88 1.32
C ILE A 204 11.95 9.22 2.62
N SER A 205 12.81 9.88 3.36
CA SER A 205 13.40 9.37 4.61
C SER A 205 12.83 10.03 5.87
N THR A 206 12.12 11.14 5.71
CA THR A 206 11.54 11.88 6.83
C THR A 206 10.11 11.41 7.08
N PRO A 207 9.80 10.91 8.29
CA PRO A 207 8.42 10.56 8.64
C PRO A 207 7.53 11.81 8.73
N PRO A 208 6.22 11.68 8.50
CA PRO A 208 5.29 12.78 8.67
C PRO A 208 5.37 13.38 10.09
N PRO A 209 5.31 14.73 10.23
CA PRO A 209 5.60 15.41 11.49
C PRO A 209 4.63 15.09 12.63
N ASN A 210 3.43 14.65 12.34
CA ASN A 210 2.39 14.35 13.34
C ASN A 210 2.19 12.85 13.63
N ARG A 211 3.17 12.01 13.27
CA ARG A 211 3.11 10.59 13.56
C ARG A 211 3.37 10.34 15.04
N ILE A 212 2.37 9.83 15.76
CA ILE A 212 2.54 9.42 17.15
C ILE A 212 3.41 8.16 17.18
N PRO A 213 4.53 8.14 17.92
CA PRO A 213 5.36 6.95 18.02
C PRO A 213 4.58 5.76 18.58
N VAL A 214 4.87 4.57 18.07
CA VAL A 214 4.33 3.33 18.61
C VAL A 214 5.02 3.01 19.93
N GLN A 215 4.25 2.94 21.02
CA GLN A 215 4.76 2.55 22.32
C GLN A 215 5.04 1.04 22.31
N THR A 216 6.29 0.65 22.56
CA THR A 216 6.72 -0.75 22.52
C THR A 216 7.06 -1.23 23.92
N GLU A 217 6.50 -2.38 24.32
CA GLU A 217 6.72 -3.01 25.62
C GLU A 217 7.04 -4.49 25.46
N ILE A 218 7.95 -4.99 26.32
CA ILE A 218 8.27 -6.42 26.42
C ILE A 218 7.55 -6.97 27.65
N MET A 219 6.85 -8.09 27.49
CA MET A 219 6.06 -8.68 28.56
C MET A 219 6.12 -10.21 28.54
N LEU A 220 5.73 -10.82 29.64
CA LEU A 220 5.46 -12.24 29.70
C LEU A 220 4.01 -12.52 29.28
N PHE A 221 3.72 -13.77 28.92
CA PHE A 221 2.34 -14.19 28.66
C PHE A 221 1.60 -14.29 29.99
N ASP A 222 0.75 -13.33 30.27
CA ASP A 222 -0.07 -13.28 31.47
C ASP A 222 -1.53 -12.96 31.08
N ASP A 223 -2.46 -13.81 31.49
CA ASP A 223 -3.87 -13.74 31.12
C ASP A 223 -4.51 -12.41 31.54
N ASP A 224 -4.17 -11.91 32.72
CA ASP A 224 -4.78 -10.68 33.26
C ASP A 224 -4.23 -9.44 32.55
N GLU A 225 -2.93 -9.41 32.29
CA GLU A 225 -2.32 -8.29 31.52
C GLU A 225 -2.81 -8.28 30.07
N ILE A 226 -2.89 -9.43 29.42
CA ILE A 226 -3.44 -9.55 28.07
C ILE A 226 -4.89 -9.10 28.04
N ARG A 227 -5.71 -9.50 29.03
CA ARG A 227 -7.10 -9.06 29.14
C ARG A 227 -7.20 -7.52 29.23
N LYS A 228 -6.37 -6.89 30.03
CA LYS A 228 -6.34 -5.42 30.15
C LYS A 228 -6.02 -4.76 28.81
N ILE A 229 -4.99 -5.25 28.10
CA ILE A 229 -4.59 -4.74 26.81
C ILE A 229 -5.73 -4.87 25.77
N LEU A 230 -6.32 -6.05 25.67
CA LEU A 230 -7.40 -6.32 24.73
C LEU A 230 -8.64 -5.45 25.05
N ARG A 231 -9.05 -5.39 26.30
CA ARG A 231 -10.19 -4.57 26.72
C ARG A 231 -9.95 -3.08 26.49
N TYR A 232 -8.76 -2.60 26.71
CA TYR A 232 -8.42 -1.21 26.44
C TYR A 232 -8.63 -0.86 24.96
N GLU A 233 -8.13 -1.70 24.03
CA GLU A 233 -8.31 -1.45 22.61
C GLU A 233 -9.77 -1.58 22.16
N LEU A 234 -10.49 -2.61 22.63
CA LEU A 234 -11.91 -2.80 22.33
C LEU A 234 -12.77 -1.64 22.83
N ASN A 235 -12.52 -1.15 24.03
CA ASN A 235 -13.28 -0.05 24.63
C ASN A 235 -13.13 1.27 23.87
N ARG A 236 -12.02 1.49 23.21
CA ARG A 236 -11.83 2.66 22.33
C ARG A 236 -12.24 2.42 20.87
N GLY A 237 -12.86 1.26 20.58
CA GLY A 237 -13.37 0.91 19.26
C GLY A 237 -12.29 0.53 18.25
N GLY A 238 -11.07 0.21 18.70
CA GLY A 238 -9.97 -0.20 17.85
C GLY A 238 -9.94 -1.69 17.56
N GLN A 239 -9.04 -2.08 16.68
CA GLN A 239 -8.78 -3.47 16.30
C GLN A 239 -7.36 -3.88 16.67
N ILE A 240 -7.12 -5.18 16.74
CA ILE A 240 -5.91 -5.77 17.26
C ILE A 240 -5.31 -6.75 16.24
N PHE A 241 -4.00 -6.65 16.00
CA PHE A 241 -3.22 -7.72 15.40
C PHE A 241 -2.61 -8.58 16.50
N PHE A 242 -2.82 -9.88 16.43
CA PHE A 242 -2.11 -10.85 17.27
C PHE A 242 -1.31 -11.78 16.38
N VAL A 243 0.02 -11.71 16.46
CA VAL A 243 0.93 -12.48 15.62
C VAL A 243 1.49 -13.66 16.40
N HIS A 244 1.31 -14.87 15.87
CA HIS A 244 1.89 -16.10 16.38
C HIS A 244 2.41 -16.95 15.22
N ASN A 245 3.71 -17.20 15.16
CA ASN A 245 4.38 -17.68 13.95
C ASN A 245 4.39 -19.23 13.79
N ARG A 246 3.45 -19.95 14.42
CA ARG A 246 3.28 -21.39 14.27
C ARG A 246 1.84 -21.72 13.95
N VAL A 247 1.59 -22.19 12.73
CA VAL A 247 0.24 -22.48 12.24
C VAL A 247 -0.45 -23.54 13.10
N GLU A 248 0.29 -24.56 13.53
CA GLU A 248 -0.22 -25.68 14.32
C GLU A 248 -0.73 -25.26 15.71
N GLU A 249 -0.20 -24.15 16.23
CA GLU A 249 -0.54 -23.64 17.57
C GLU A 249 -1.65 -22.57 17.52
N LEU A 250 -2.01 -22.06 16.33
CA LEU A 250 -2.98 -20.97 16.21
C LEU A 250 -4.34 -21.26 16.82
N GLN A 251 -4.83 -22.50 16.70
CA GLN A 251 -6.09 -22.90 17.31
C GLN A 251 -6.03 -22.85 18.83
N SER A 252 -4.94 -23.33 19.42
CA SER A 252 -4.72 -23.30 20.88
C SER A 252 -4.64 -21.87 21.39
N VAL A 253 -3.93 -21.00 20.65
CA VAL A 253 -3.85 -19.56 20.98
C VAL A 253 -5.21 -18.89 20.86
N HIS A 254 -5.97 -19.21 19.81
CA HIS A 254 -7.34 -18.74 19.65
C HIS A 254 -8.20 -19.07 20.86
N ASP A 255 -8.17 -20.33 21.31
CA ASP A 255 -8.99 -20.81 22.42
C ASP A 255 -8.62 -20.14 23.75
N ILE A 256 -7.32 -19.89 23.96
CA ILE A 256 -6.83 -19.13 25.10
C ILE A 256 -7.35 -17.70 25.07
N LEU A 257 -7.21 -16.99 23.94
CA LEU A 257 -7.66 -15.61 23.80
C LEU A 257 -9.17 -15.49 23.91
N GLN A 258 -9.94 -16.44 23.36
CA GLN A 258 -11.39 -16.49 23.48
C GLN A 258 -11.85 -16.71 24.92
N ARG A 259 -11.09 -17.49 25.70
CA ARG A 259 -11.34 -17.66 27.14
C ARG A 259 -11.03 -16.37 27.91
N ILE A 260 -9.97 -15.66 27.56
CA ILE A 260 -9.57 -14.40 28.22
C ILE A 260 -10.60 -13.29 27.95
N VAL A 261 -11.10 -13.18 26.71
CA VAL A 261 -12.11 -12.20 26.32
C VAL A 261 -13.22 -12.87 25.50
N PRO A 262 -14.25 -13.44 26.15
CA PRO A 262 -15.26 -14.28 25.50
C PRO A 262 -16.11 -13.60 24.43
N ASP A 263 -16.32 -12.31 24.53
CA ASP A 263 -17.13 -11.51 23.58
C ASP A 263 -16.34 -10.95 22.40
N MET A 264 -15.01 -11.18 22.35
CA MET A 264 -14.16 -10.71 21.26
C MET A 264 -14.35 -11.57 20.01
N LYS A 265 -14.50 -10.93 18.86
CA LYS A 265 -14.57 -11.60 17.56
C LYS A 265 -13.18 -11.75 16.98
N ILE A 266 -12.69 -12.99 16.91
CA ILE A 266 -11.35 -13.33 16.43
C ILE A 266 -11.41 -13.94 15.04
N CYS A 267 -10.67 -13.36 14.09
CA CYS A 267 -10.43 -13.94 12.77
C CYS A 267 -9.05 -14.61 12.74
N VAL A 268 -8.98 -15.87 12.36
CA VAL A 268 -7.72 -16.60 12.21
C VAL A 268 -7.31 -16.64 10.75
N ALA A 269 -6.06 -16.24 10.46
CA ALA A 269 -5.53 -16.20 9.09
C ALA A 269 -4.05 -16.64 9.06
N HIS A 270 -3.67 -17.48 8.10
CA HIS A 270 -2.29 -17.94 7.94
C HIS A 270 -1.95 -18.27 6.48
N GLY A 271 -0.66 -18.31 6.17
CA GLY A 271 -0.16 -18.45 4.79
C GLY A 271 -0.43 -19.79 4.11
N GLN A 272 -0.85 -20.83 4.86
CA GLN A 272 -1.23 -22.12 4.28
C GLN A 272 -2.70 -22.16 3.81
N MET A 273 -3.48 -21.11 4.10
CA MET A 273 -4.84 -20.99 3.59
C MET A 273 -4.84 -20.74 2.09
N GLU A 274 -5.90 -21.20 1.42
CA GLU A 274 -6.15 -20.83 0.04
C GLU A 274 -6.20 -19.30 -0.09
N ALA A 275 -5.53 -18.76 -1.10
CA ALA A 275 -5.35 -17.32 -1.28
C ALA A 275 -6.67 -16.53 -1.26
N LYS A 276 -7.74 -17.10 -1.84
CA LYS A 276 -9.07 -16.47 -1.86
C LYS A 276 -9.69 -16.40 -0.46
N VAL A 277 -9.54 -17.47 0.33
CA VAL A 277 -10.05 -17.53 1.71
C VAL A 277 -9.31 -16.54 2.59
N LEU A 278 -7.97 -16.51 2.49
CA LEU A 278 -7.14 -15.56 3.22
C LEU A 278 -7.51 -14.12 2.91
N GLU A 279 -7.67 -13.81 1.63
CA GLU A 279 -8.05 -12.47 1.17
C GLU A 279 -9.42 -12.03 1.72
N ASN A 280 -10.41 -12.91 1.68
CA ASN A 280 -11.75 -12.62 2.23
C ASN A 280 -11.68 -12.33 3.74
N LYS A 281 -10.92 -13.12 4.50
CA LYS A 281 -10.73 -12.92 5.94
C LYS A 281 -10.10 -11.56 6.26
N ILE A 282 -9.09 -11.17 5.51
CA ILE A 282 -8.45 -9.85 5.68
C ILE A 282 -9.43 -8.73 5.33
N LEU A 283 -10.22 -8.87 4.27
CA LEU A 283 -11.25 -7.88 3.89
C LEU A 283 -12.33 -7.75 4.95
N GLU A 284 -12.80 -8.84 5.52
CA GLU A 284 -13.78 -8.84 6.63
C GLU A 284 -13.20 -8.15 7.88
N PHE A 285 -11.92 -8.41 8.19
CA PHE A 285 -11.24 -7.69 9.27
C PHE A 285 -11.11 -6.19 8.98
N MET A 286 -10.73 -5.81 7.76
CA MET A 286 -10.67 -4.40 7.36
C MET A 286 -12.04 -3.70 7.42
N ALA A 287 -13.13 -4.44 7.14
CA ALA A 287 -14.49 -3.93 7.23
C ALA A 287 -14.98 -3.75 8.66
N GLY A 288 -14.26 -4.26 9.66
CA GLY A 288 -14.63 -4.17 11.08
C GLY A 288 -15.50 -5.32 11.58
N ASP A 289 -15.65 -6.40 10.81
CA ASP A 289 -16.44 -7.57 11.20
C ASP A 289 -15.80 -8.36 12.33
N TYR A 290 -14.52 -8.18 12.55
CA TYR A 290 -13.71 -8.80 13.60
C TYR A 290 -12.95 -7.76 14.40
N ASP A 291 -12.75 -8.06 15.68
CA ASP A 291 -12.00 -7.22 16.62
C ASP A 291 -10.50 -7.51 16.57
N MET A 292 -10.13 -8.77 16.29
CA MET A 292 -8.76 -9.23 16.25
C MET A 292 -8.51 -10.06 14.98
N LEU A 293 -7.34 -9.82 14.38
CA LEU A 293 -6.73 -10.72 13.39
C LEU A 293 -5.61 -11.52 14.09
N LEU A 294 -5.87 -12.79 14.36
CA LEU A 294 -4.88 -13.76 14.83
C LEU A 294 -4.21 -14.40 13.61
N CYS A 295 -2.95 -14.12 13.39
CA CYS A 295 -2.26 -14.49 12.17
C CYS A 295 -0.80 -14.88 12.40
N THR A 296 -0.22 -15.54 11.41
CA THR A 296 1.23 -15.67 11.28
C THR A 296 1.84 -14.39 10.71
N THR A 297 3.14 -14.38 10.41
CA THR A 297 3.85 -13.21 9.84
C THR A 297 3.46 -12.86 8.40
N ILE A 298 2.29 -13.30 7.95
CA ILE A 298 1.75 -13.08 6.59
C ILE A 298 1.21 -11.67 6.34
N ILE A 299 1.19 -10.80 7.35
CA ILE A 299 0.67 -9.44 7.18
C ILE A 299 1.54 -8.73 6.15
N GLU A 300 1.00 -8.57 4.94
CA GLU A 300 1.71 -8.02 3.81
C GLU A 300 2.26 -6.61 4.07
N SER A 301 3.44 -6.36 3.55
CA SER A 301 3.98 -5.00 3.49
C SER A 301 3.04 -4.12 2.68
N GLY A 302 2.67 -2.97 3.22
CA GLY A 302 1.75 -2.04 2.56
C GLY A 302 0.28 -2.15 2.98
N LEU A 303 -0.13 -3.24 3.65
CA LEU A 303 -1.49 -3.33 4.20
C LEU A 303 -1.69 -2.23 5.25
N ASP A 304 -2.69 -1.39 5.02
CA ASP A 304 -3.06 -0.29 5.91
C ASP A 304 -4.45 -0.53 6.51
N ILE A 305 -4.48 -0.71 7.83
CA ILE A 305 -5.71 -0.83 8.61
C ILE A 305 -5.67 0.24 9.69
N PRO A 306 -6.18 1.45 9.40
CA PRO A 306 -6.05 2.60 10.32
C PRO A 306 -6.64 2.36 11.69
N ASN A 307 -7.65 1.48 11.80
CA ASN A 307 -8.29 1.13 13.06
C ASN A 307 -7.52 0.11 13.91
N ALA A 308 -6.51 -0.56 13.35
CA ALA A 308 -5.64 -1.47 14.08
C ALA A 308 -4.51 -0.69 14.76
N ASN A 309 -4.66 -0.43 16.04
CA ASN A 309 -3.74 0.40 16.83
C ASN A 309 -2.98 -0.37 17.91
N THR A 310 -3.23 -1.66 18.06
CA THR A 310 -2.49 -2.56 18.95
C THR A 310 -2.01 -3.78 18.16
N ILE A 311 -0.74 -4.10 18.28
CA ILE A 311 -0.16 -5.35 17.80
C ILE A 311 0.49 -6.08 18.97
N ILE A 312 0.17 -7.37 19.11
CA ILE A 312 0.78 -8.27 20.08
C ILE A 312 1.54 -9.34 19.30
N ILE A 313 2.82 -9.49 19.58
CA ILE A 313 3.69 -10.45 18.90
C ILE A 313 4.10 -11.51 19.93
N ASN A 314 3.51 -12.69 19.80
CA ASN A 314 3.77 -13.82 20.71
C ASN A 314 5.05 -14.54 20.31
N GLN A 315 5.82 -15.01 21.28
CA GLN A 315 7.12 -15.65 21.07
C GLN A 315 8.06 -14.77 20.22
N ALA A 316 8.13 -13.49 20.55
CA ALA A 316 8.88 -12.49 19.79
C ALA A 316 10.37 -12.81 19.64
N GLN A 317 10.97 -13.58 20.57
CA GLN A 317 12.35 -14.03 20.48
C GLN A 317 12.65 -14.95 19.27
N ASN A 318 11.61 -15.52 18.67
CA ASN A 318 11.72 -16.38 17.49
C ASN A 318 11.61 -15.61 16.16
N ILE A 319 11.44 -14.29 16.21
CA ILE A 319 11.26 -13.43 15.05
C ILE A 319 12.47 -12.53 14.90
N GLY A 320 12.98 -12.39 13.68
CA GLY A 320 14.11 -11.53 13.39
C GLY A 320 13.81 -10.04 13.66
N LEU A 321 14.82 -9.29 14.08
CA LEU A 321 14.66 -7.87 14.44
C LEU A 321 14.07 -7.03 13.30
N SER A 322 14.47 -7.30 12.06
CA SER A 322 13.91 -6.63 10.87
C SER A 322 12.42 -6.90 10.72
N ASP A 323 11.99 -8.14 10.92
CA ASP A 323 10.58 -8.53 10.82
C ASP A 323 9.76 -7.93 11.96
N LEU A 324 10.31 -7.86 13.17
CA LEU A 324 9.70 -7.18 14.32
C LEU A 324 9.46 -5.69 14.01
N HIS A 325 10.42 -5.02 13.40
CA HIS A 325 10.26 -3.62 12.99
C HIS A 325 9.17 -3.45 11.92
N GLN A 326 9.11 -4.37 10.95
CA GLN A 326 8.06 -4.36 9.93
C GLN A 326 6.67 -4.60 10.53
N LEU A 327 6.54 -5.57 11.44
CA LEU A 327 5.29 -5.86 12.14
C LEU A 327 4.84 -4.68 12.99
N ARG A 328 5.74 -4.08 13.76
CA ARG A 328 5.46 -2.86 14.54
C ARG A 328 4.93 -1.73 13.66
N GLY A 329 5.45 -1.60 12.45
CA GLY A 329 5.02 -0.61 11.46
C GLY A 329 3.60 -0.81 10.91
N ARG A 330 2.91 -1.91 11.27
CA ARG A 330 1.51 -2.15 10.87
C ARG A 330 0.50 -1.36 11.70
N VAL A 331 0.90 -0.85 12.84
CA VAL A 331 0.09 0.02 13.71
C VAL A 331 0.67 1.42 13.74
N GLY A 332 -0.08 2.40 14.30
CA GLY A 332 0.37 3.78 14.40
C GLY A 332 0.20 4.59 13.11
N ARG A 333 -0.80 4.24 12.29
CA ARG A 333 -1.12 4.91 11.03
C ARG A 333 -2.31 5.86 11.13
N SER A 334 -2.88 5.99 12.30
CA SER A 334 -3.93 6.96 12.64
C SER A 334 -3.38 8.00 13.62
N ASN A 335 -4.21 8.98 13.95
CA ASN A 335 -3.92 9.95 15.00
C ASN A 335 -4.17 9.39 16.42
N ARG A 336 -4.42 8.10 16.56
CA ARG A 336 -4.59 7.41 17.84
C ARG A 336 -3.27 6.84 18.33
N ARG A 337 -3.11 6.81 19.64
CA ARG A 337 -1.95 6.14 20.28
C ARG A 337 -1.94 4.66 19.93
N ALA A 338 -0.78 4.16 19.47
CA ALA A 338 -0.58 2.78 19.06
C ALA A 338 0.41 2.06 19.98
N PHE A 339 0.21 0.76 20.12
CA PHE A 339 0.98 -0.10 21.01
C PHE A 339 1.50 -1.34 20.29
N CYS A 340 2.71 -1.73 20.67
CA CYS A 340 3.34 -2.98 20.24
C CYS A 340 3.83 -3.73 21.47
N TYR A 341 3.25 -4.90 21.74
CA TYR A 341 3.62 -5.75 22.86
C TYR A 341 4.39 -6.97 22.34
N LEU A 342 5.59 -7.16 22.87
CA LEU A 342 6.46 -8.29 22.54
C LEU A 342 6.39 -9.30 23.70
N ILE A 343 5.74 -10.44 23.47
CA ILE A 343 5.65 -11.50 24.47
C ILE A 343 6.84 -12.42 24.30
N VAL A 344 7.58 -12.59 25.39
CA VAL A 344 8.76 -13.45 25.48
C VAL A 344 8.60 -14.46 26.63
N PRO A 345 9.32 -15.61 26.62
CA PRO A 345 9.29 -16.53 27.74
C PRO A 345 9.99 -15.90 28.98
N PRO A 346 9.70 -16.40 30.18
CA PRO A 346 10.47 -16.03 31.37
C PRO A 346 11.95 -16.40 31.20
N LEU A 347 12.83 -15.58 31.77
CA LEU A 347 14.27 -15.80 31.78
C LEU A 347 14.64 -17.02 32.60
#